data_4664ef5ab5115dc66d78c11203f15306
#
_entry.id   4664ef5ab5115dc66d78c11203f15306
#
_cell.length_a   1.000
_cell.length_b   1.000
_cell.length_c   1.000
_cell.angle_alpha   90.00
_cell.angle_beta   90.00
_cell.angle_gamma   90.00
#
_symmetry.space_group_name_H-M   'P 1'
#
loop_
_entity.id
_entity.type
_entity.pdbx_description
1 polymer ?
#
loop_
_entity_poly.entity_id
_entity_poly.type
_entity_poly.pdbx_seq_one_letter_code
_entity_poly.pdbx_strand_id
1 'polypeptide(L)'
;MNKVQQIDKMTNAPGFLAALDQSGGSTPKALSLYGVNENDYSSESQMYDLIHQMRCRIIRSAAFSGDRVIGAILFEKTMDREVVGCPVPDFLWQKKQIVPFLKIDKGLMEEKHGVQLMK
;
A
#
# COMPACT_ATOMS: atom_id res chain seq x y z
N MET A 1 18.40 -5.40 -5.48
CA MET A 1 17.60 -5.48 -4.26
C MET A 1 17.98 -6.74 -3.50
N ASN A 2 18.12 -6.66 -2.21
CA ASN A 2 18.60 -7.78 -1.44
C ASN A 2 17.52 -8.37 -0.55
N LYS A 3 17.04 -9.55 -0.91
CA LYS A 3 15.99 -10.26 -0.18
C LYS A 3 16.43 -10.60 1.24
N VAL A 4 17.69 -10.96 1.44
CA VAL A 4 18.23 -11.28 2.77
C VAL A 4 18.20 -10.06 3.66
N GLN A 5 18.57 -8.88 3.15
CA GLN A 5 18.51 -7.64 3.91
C GLN A 5 17.08 -7.25 4.28
N GLN A 6 16.12 -7.50 3.38
CA GLN A 6 14.71 -7.24 3.68
C GLN A 6 14.19 -8.17 4.79
N ILE A 7 14.54 -9.44 4.74
CA ILE A 7 14.16 -10.41 5.77
C ILE A 7 14.78 -10.02 7.12
N ASP A 8 16.06 -9.65 7.12
CA ASP A 8 16.73 -9.21 8.33
C ASP A 8 16.04 -7.99 8.96
N LYS A 9 15.69 -7.01 8.13
CA LYS A 9 14.99 -5.81 8.59
C LYS A 9 13.64 -6.17 9.22
N MET A 10 12.87 -7.05 8.60
CA MET A 10 11.58 -7.47 9.14
C MET A 10 11.71 -8.22 10.46
N THR A 11 12.80 -8.95 10.64
CA THR A 11 13.02 -9.75 11.83
C THR A 11 13.55 -8.92 13.00
N ASN A 12 14.42 -7.96 12.75
CA ASN A 12 15.24 -7.34 13.80
C ASN A 12 15.03 -5.83 13.98
N ALA A 13 14.53 -5.11 12.96
CA ALA A 13 14.41 -3.66 13.06
C ALA A 13 13.19 -3.23 13.90
N PRO A 14 13.33 -2.18 14.73
CA PRO A 14 12.17 -1.60 15.40
C PRO A 14 11.36 -0.73 14.44
N GLY A 15 10.06 -0.67 14.67
CA GLY A 15 9.19 0.16 13.86
C GLY A 15 7.82 -0.48 13.67
N PHE A 16 7.07 0.01 12.69
CA PHE A 16 5.73 -0.47 12.40
C PHE A 16 5.52 -0.75 10.91
N LEU A 17 4.45 -1.47 10.60
CA LEU A 17 4.01 -1.71 9.22
C LEU A 17 2.97 -0.66 8.83
N ALA A 18 3.15 -0.04 7.68
CA ALA A 18 2.19 0.92 7.14
C ALA A 18 1.20 0.20 6.22
N ALA A 19 -0.08 0.37 6.46
CA ALA A 19 -1.13 -0.23 5.63
C ALA A 19 -1.52 0.74 4.51
N LEU A 20 -0.97 0.54 3.33
CA LEU A 20 -1.29 1.30 2.12
C LEU A 20 -2.00 0.40 1.10
N ASP A 21 -2.80 -0.53 1.59
CA ASP A 21 -3.41 -1.59 0.80
C ASP A 21 -4.93 -1.42 0.62
N GLN A 22 -5.47 -0.23 0.84
CA GLN A 22 -6.89 0.02 0.60
C GLN A 22 -7.24 -0.38 -0.82
N SER A 23 -8.28 -1.20 -0.96
CA SER A 23 -8.75 -1.71 -2.24
C SER A 23 -10.26 -1.47 -2.37
N GLY A 24 -10.82 -1.72 -3.51
CA GLY A 24 -12.25 -1.62 -3.84
C GLY A 24 -13.13 -0.91 -2.80
N GLY A 25 -13.64 -1.66 -1.83
CA GLY A 25 -14.59 -1.15 -0.86
C GLY A 25 -14.03 -0.16 0.15
N SER A 26 -12.74 -0.22 0.47
CA SER A 26 -12.12 0.69 1.44
C SER A 26 -11.49 1.93 0.82
N THR A 27 -11.27 1.94 -0.50
CA THR A 27 -10.63 3.06 -1.18
C THR A 27 -11.44 4.36 -1.09
N PRO A 28 -12.76 4.37 -1.34
CA PRO A 28 -13.55 5.61 -1.21
C PRO A 28 -13.48 6.21 0.19
N LYS A 29 -13.49 5.38 1.22
CA LYS A 29 -13.38 5.86 2.60
C LYS A 29 -12.01 6.47 2.87
N ALA A 30 -10.94 5.83 2.41
CA ALA A 30 -9.58 6.35 2.57
C ALA A 30 -9.42 7.70 1.86
N LEU A 31 -9.95 7.83 0.64
CA LEU A 31 -9.93 9.09 -0.10
C LEU A 31 -10.74 10.17 0.61
N SER A 32 -11.91 9.83 1.14
CA SER A 32 -12.75 10.76 1.88
C SER A 32 -12.02 11.34 3.10
N LEU A 33 -11.30 10.51 3.85
CA LEU A 33 -10.50 10.96 4.99
C LEU A 33 -9.33 11.85 4.56
N TYR A 34 -8.84 11.68 3.35
CA TYR A 34 -7.79 12.50 2.77
C TYR A 34 -8.31 13.83 2.19
N GLY A 35 -9.63 13.99 2.08
CA GLY A 35 -10.27 15.19 1.54
C GLY A 35 -10.76 15.06 0.10
N VAL A 36 -10.76 13.86 -0.46
CA VAL A 36 -11.25 13.58 -1.81
C VAL A 36 -12.60 12.87 -1.71
N ASN A 37 -13.66 13.53 -2.17
CA ASN A 37 -15.02 13.00 -2.09
C ASN A 37 -15.39 12.21 -3.35
N GLU A 38 -16.45 11.42 -3.28
CA GLU A 38 -16.93 10.62 -4.42
C GLU A 38 -17.29 11.48 -5.63
N ASN A 39 -17.65 12.75 -5.42
CA ASN A 39 -17.95 13.69 -6.50
C ASN A 39 -16.69 14.18 -7.25
N ASP A 40 -15.51 13.94 -6.72
CA ASP A 40 -14.25 14.41 -7.30
C ASP A 40 -13.71 13.46 -8.37
N TYR A 41 -14.32 12.31 -8.54
CA TYR A 41 -13.97 11.37 -9.60
C TYR A 41 -15.24 10.74 -10.20
N SER A 42 -15.16 10.38 -11.48
CA SER A 42 -16.32 9.87 -12.23
C SER A 42 -16.19 8.41 -12.67
N SER A 43 -15.05 7.78 -12.39
CA SER A 43 -14.81 6.38 -12.76
C SER A 43 -13.91 5.69 -11.75
N GLU A 44 -13.94 4.37 -11.74
CA GLU A 44 -13.06 3.56 -10.91
C GLU A 44 -11.58 3.81 -11.24
N SER A 45 -11.28 3.98 -12.52
CA SER A 45 -9.92 4.30 -12.97
C SER A 45 -9.42 5.62 -12.37
N GLN A 46 -10.26 6.66 -12.37
CA GLN A 46 -9.91 7.94 -11.74
C GLN A 46 -9.74 7.81 -10.23
N MET A 47 -10.58 7.00 -9.59
CA MET A 47 -10.48 6.71 -8.17
C MET A 47 -9.11 6.10 -7.84
N TYR A 48 -8.67 5.12 -8.60
CA TYR A 48 -7.38 4.49 -8.38
C TYR A 48 -6.20 5.43 -8.68
N ASP A 49 -6.35 6.33 -9.65
CA ASP A 49 -5.33 7.35 -9.90
C ASP A 49 -5.20 8.30 -8.71
N LEU A 50 -6.30 8.72 -8.12
CA LEU A 50 -6.30 9.59 -6.95
C LEU A 50 -5.73 8.90 -5.71
N ILE A 51 -6.09 7.64 -5.48
CA ILE A 51 -5.52 6.91 -4.34
C ILE A 51 -4.02 6.69 -4.51
N HIS A 52 -3.56 6.48 -5.74
CA HIS A 52 -2.13 6.37 -6.01
C HIS A 52 -1.41 7.69 -5.74
N GLN A 53 -1.99 8.82 -6.15
CA GLN A 53 -1.43 10.13 -5.84
C GLN A 53 -1.33 10.36 -4.33
N MET A 54 -2.34 9.98 -3.59
CA MET A 54 -2.33 10.05 -2.13
C MET A 54 -1.19 9.21 -1.55
N ARG A 55 -1.07 7.97 -2.01
CA ARG A 55 -0.01 7.05 -1.56
C ARG A 55 1.38 7.58 -1.91
N CYS A 56 1.55 8.16 -3.09
CA CYS A 56 2.82 8.76 -3.48
C CYS A 56 3.22 9.90 -2.55
N ARG A 57 2.29 10.74 -2.15
CA ARG A 57 2.57 11.83 -1.20
C ARG A 57 3.00 11.30 0.15
N ILE A 58 2.35 10.25 0.64
CA ILE A 58 2.74 9.60 1.89
C ILE A 58 4.14 9.00 1.77
N ILE A 59 4.38 8.23 0.73
CA ILE A 59 5.66 7.52 0.50
C ILE A 59 6.81 8.52 0.34
N ARG A 60 6.58 9.66 -0.28
CA ARG A 60 7.61 10.68 -0.51
C ARG A 60 7.84 11.57 0.69
N SER A 61 6.98 11.55 1.69
CA SER A 61 7.15 12.34 2.91
C SER A 61 8.47 12.01 3.60
N ALA A 62 9.17 13.02 4.11
CA ALA A 62 10.41 12.81 4.86
C ALA A 62 10.19 12.00 6.14
N ALA A 63 9.00 12.07 6.72
CA ALA A 63 8.66 11.31 7.92
C ALA A 63 8.42 9.81 7.63
N PHE A 64 8.14 9.46 6.36
CA PHE A 64 7.90 8.08 5.94
C PHE A 64 9.25 7.47 5.55
N SER A 65 9.99 6.98 6.53
CA SER A 65 11.34 6.46 6.32
C SER A 65 11.57 5.17 7.08
N GLY A 66 12.58 4.42 6.65
CA GLY A 66 12.94 3.14 7.25
C GLY A 66 13.37 3.20 8.71
N ASP A 67 13.60 4.39 9.26
CA ASP A 67 13.87 4.57 10.68
C ASP A 67 12.66 4.25 11.56
N ARG A 68 11.46 4.42 11.01
CA ARG A 68 10.20 4.26 11.75
C ARG A 68 9.28 3.24 11.10
N VAL A 69 9.30 3.16 9.78
CA VAL A 69 8.45 2.27 9.00
C VAL A 69 9.30 1.13 8.49
N ILE A 70 9.08 -0.08 8.96
CA ILE A 70 9.86 -1.24 8.54
C ILE A 70 9.31 -1.87 7.27
N GLY A 71 8.00 -1.77 7.03
CA GLY A 71 7.37 -2.32 5.84
C GLY A 71 6.11 -1.56 5.47
N ALA A 72 5.70 -1.68 4.22
CA ALA A 72 4.46 -1.11 3.70
C ALA A 72 3.68 -2.17 2.95
N ILE A 73 2.42 -2.34 3.31
CA ILE A 73 1.52 -3.29 2.64
C ILE A 73 0.83 -2.55 1.50
N LEU A 74 0.99 -3.07 0.29
CA LEU A 74 0.50 -2.43 -0.93
C LEU A 74 -0.56 -3.28 -1.60
N PHE A 75 -1.51 -2.62 -2.27
CA PHE A 75 -2.43 -3.26 -3.18
C PHE A 75 -1.77 -3.40 -4.56
N GLU A 76 -2.20 -4.38 -5.37
CA GLU A 76 -1.58 -4.62 -6.69
C GLU A 76 -1.61 -3.38 -7.60
N LYS A 77 -2.68 -2.58 -7.54
CA LYS A 77 -2.78 -1.34 -8.33
C LYS A 77 -1.69 -0.32 -7.98
N THR A 78 -1.15 -0.37 -6.78
CA THR A 78 -0.05 0.49 -6.36
C THR A 78 1.29 -0.18 -6.64
N MET A 79 1.38 -1.49 -6.39
CA MET A 79 2.60 -2.26 -6.62
C MET A 79 3.08 -2.18 -8.07
N ASP A 80 2.14 -2.13 -9.02
CA ASP A 80 2.44 -2.09 -10.45
C ASP A 80 2.70 -0.68 -10.99
N ARG A 81 2.61 0.34 -10.14
CA ARG A 81 2.79 1.75 -10.55
C ARG A 81 4.15 2.27 -10.13
N GLU A 82 4.39 3.54 -10.45
CA GLU A 82 5.67 4.20 -10.19
C GLU A 82 5.51 5.41 -9.27
N VAL A 83 6.59 5.73 -8.56
CA VAL A 83 6.76 6.96 -7.78
C VAL A 83 7.96 7.69 -8.35
N VAL A 84 7.73 8.89 -8.90
CA VAL A 84 8.80 9.72 -9.50
C VAL A 84 9.62 8.91 -10.54
N GLY A 85 8.91 8.15 -11.39
CA GLY A 85 9.55 7.36 -12.45
C GLY A 85 10.25 6.09 -11.99
N CYS A 86 10.09 5.71 -10.71
CA CYS A 86 10.67 4.49 -10.16
C CYS A 86 9.56 3.54 -9.71
N PRO A 87 9.60 2.25 -10.04
CA PRO A 87 8.59 1.31 -9.55
C PRO A 87 8.42 1.42 -8.03
N VAL A 88 7.18 1.37 -7.55
CA VAL A 88 6.87 1.58 -6.12
C VAL A 88 7.69 0.67 -5.20
N PRO A 89 7.78 -0.65 -5.44
CA PRO A 89 8.56 -1.52 -4.55
C PRO A 89 10.04 -1.14 -4.51
N ASP A 90 10.61 -0.77 -5.67
CA ASP A 90 12.02 -0.36 -5.73
C ASP A 90 12.25 0.97 -5.03
N PHE A 91 11.34 1.92 -5.20
CA PHE A 91 11.41 3.21 -4.51
C PHE A 91 11.38 3.02 -2.99
N LEU A 92 10.46 2.18 -2.50
CA LEU A 92 10.35 1.91 -1.07
C LEU A 92 11.64 1.32 -0.50
N TRP A 93 12.20 0.31 -1.14
CA TRP A 93 13.41 -0.33 -0.64
C TRP A 93 14.66 0.52 -0.86
N GLN A 94 14.90 0.97 -2.08
CA GLN A 94 16.15 1.65 -2.43
C GLN A 94 16.24 3.07 -1.87
N LYS A 95 15.13 3.81 -1.86
CA LYS A 95 15.13 5.21 -1.44
C LYS A 95 14.72 5.41 0.01
N LYS A 96 13.91 4.52 0.56
CA LYS A 96 13.34 4.68 1.90
C LYS A 96 13.76 3.59 2.88
N GLN A 97 14.32 2.50 2.41
CA GLN A 97 14.66 1.33 3.22
C GLN A 97 13.45 0.73 3.93
N ILE A 98 12.35 0.68 3.21
CA ILE A 98 11.07 0.13 3.67
C ILE A 98 10.77 -1.13 2.86
N VAL A 99 10.44 -2.23 3.53
CA VAL A 99 10.16 -3.51 2.86
C VAL A 99 8.77 -3.47 2.22
N PRO A 100 8.65 -3.68 0.90
CA PRO A 100 7.34 -3.73 0.25
C PRO A 100 6.68 -5.11 0.43
N PHE A 101 5.38 -5.11 0.77
CA PHE A 101 4.55 -6.30 0.83
C PHE A 101 3.37 -6.15 -0.11
N LEU A 102 3.02 -7.20 -0.82
CA LEU A 102 1.86 -7.23 -1.70
C LEU A 102 0.70 -7.92 -0.99
N LYS A 103 -0.44 -7.24 -0.91
CA LYS A 103 -1.69 -7.86 -0.49
C LYS A 103 -2.21 -8.71 -1.65
N ILE A 104 -2.34 -10.01 -1.42
CA ILE A 104 -2.77 -10.96 -2.45
C ILE A 104 -4.23 -11.39 -2.32
N ASP A 105 -4.86 -11.17 -1.16
CA ASP A 105 -6.26 -11.53 -0.99
C ASP A 105 -7.21 -10.55 -1.69
N LYS A 106 -8.38 -11.02 -2.05
CA LYS A 106 -9.44 -10.22 -2.67
C LYS A 106 -10.63 -10.02 -1.73
N GLY A 107 -10.41 -10.22 -0.42
CA GLY A 107 -11.43 -10.20 0.59
C GLY A 107 -11.89 -11.61 0.95
N LEU A 108 -13.02 -11.72 1.63
CA LEU A 108 -13.54 -13.00 2.07
C LEU A 108 -14.69 -13.45 1.17
N MET A 109 -14.79 -14.75 0.97
CA MET A 109 -15.92 -15.36 0.30
C MET A 109 -17.13 -15.36 1.23
N GLU A 110 -18.33 -15.64 0.68
CA GLU A 110 -19.53 -15.82 1.49
C GLU A 110 -19.34 -16.97 2.47
N GLU A 111 -19.81 -16.77 3.71
CA GLU A 111 -19.73 -17.80 4.73
C GLU A 111 -20.64 -18.98 4.39
N LYS A 112 -20.10 -20.19 4.48
CA LYS A 112 -20.84 -21.44 4.26
C LYS A 112 -20.53 -22.42 5.38
N HIS A 113 -21.56 -22.93 6.04
CA HIS A 113 -21.42 -23.94 7.10
C HIS A 113 -20.48 -23.50 8.24
N GLY A 114 -20.50 -22.21 8.58
CA GLY A 114 -19.64 -21.67 9.62
C GLY A 114 -18.19 -21.45 9.18
N VAL A 115 -17.89 -21.60 7.89
CA VAL A 115 -16.54 -21.41 7.33
C VAL A 115 -16.56 -20.28 6.31
N GLN A 116 -15.61 -19.36 6.44
CA GLN A 116 -15.43 -18.26 5.51
C GLN A 116 -14.00 -18.27 4.97
N LEU A 117 -13.86 -18.45 3.66
CA LEU A 117 -12.57 -18.59 3.00
C LEU A 117 -12.12 -17.27 2.38
N MET A 118 -10.82 -17.12 2.21
CA MET A 118 -10.23 -16.00 1.49
C MET A 118 -10.42 -16.17 -0.02
N LYS A 119 -10.80 -15.09 -0.70
CA LYS A 119 -10.89 -15.08 -2.16
C LYS A 119 -9.53 -15.18 -2.82
#